data_72e545e872dfc69906c0e0bc549cfcbf
#
_entry.id   72e545e872dfc69906c0e0bc549cfcbf
#
_cell.length_a   1.000
_cell.length_b   1.000
_cell.length_c   1.000
_cell.angle_alpha   90.00
_cell.angle_beta   90.00
_cell.angle_gamma   90.00
#
_symmetry.space_group_name_H-M   'P 1'
#
loop_
_entity.id
_entity.type
_entity.pdbx_description
1 polymer ?
#
loop_
_entity_poly.entity_id
_entity_poly.type
_entity_poly.pdbx_seq_one_letter_code
_entity_poly.pdbx_strand_id
1 'polypeptide(L)'
;MKNLTQEEIQAIGAAIKSKTLRENHKRILSDLLDRFISTSLEADLFVDGASDLHSGTAGIGGVVYIDGKEVTTFSIPLKGKTNNEAEYLSVIEGVKVSHKLNIVNLNIFSDSQLVVRQINGQYKLKNDRMKILNEKVMNELKKMTGWTVNHVEREKNKRADALSKQAMRSIQNTP
;
A
#
# COMPACT_ATOMS: atom_id res chain seq x y z
N MET A 1 -14.52 -17.91 9.34
CA MET A 1 -14.23 -17.74 10.79
C MET A 1 -14.91 -16.46 11.23
N LYS A 2 -15.53 -16.39 12.44
CA LYS A 2 -16.08 -15.13 12.95
C LYS A 2 -14.91 -14.22 13.37
N ASN A 3 -14.95 -12.97 12.95
CA ASN A 3 -13.98 -11.96 13.37
C ASN A 3 -14.22 -11.57 14.85
N LEU A 4 -13.15 -11.29 15.59
CA LEU A 4 -13.28 -10.73 16.94
C LEU A 4 -13.90 -9.33 16.86
N THR A 5 -14.80 -9.03 17.77
CA THR A 5 -15.34 -7.69 17.90
C THR A 5 -14.31 -6.76 18.57
N GLN A 6 -14.49 -5.46 18.47
CA GLN A 6 -13.65 -4.46 19.15
C GLN A 6 -13.64 -4.69 20.68
N GLU A 7 -14.76 -5.11 21.26
CA GLU A 7 -14.86 -5.43 22.70
C GLU A 7 -14.02 -6.66 23.06
N GLU A 8 -14.05 -7.71 22.24
CA GLU A 8 -13.23 -8.91 22.43
C GLU A 8 -11.73 -8.60 22.33
N ILE A 9 -11.32 -7.77 21.36
CA ILE A 9 -9.94 -7.29 21.21
C ILE A 9 -9.50 -6.51 22.46
N GLN A 10 -10.34 -5.60 22.95
CA GLN A 10 -10.06 -4.82 24.16
C GLN A 10 -9.97 -5.71 25.40
N ALA A 11 -10.86 -6.69 25.55
CA ALA A 11 -10.87 -7.63 26.66
C ALA A 11 -9.59 -8.49 26.68
N ILE A 12 -9.17 -9.02 25.52
CA ILE A 12 -7.90 -9.76 25.39
C ILE A 12 -6.71 -8.86 25.73
N GLY A 13 -6.68 -7.62 25.21
CA GLY A 13 -5.63 -6.64 25.53
C GLY A 13 -5.56 -6.28 27.01
N ALA A 14 -6.70 -6.17 27.70
CA ALA A 14 -6.76 -5.96 29.14
C ALA A 14 -6.24 -7.18 29.93
N ALA A 15 -6.60 -8.40 29.49
CA ALA A 15 -6.10 -9.63 30.09
C ALA A 15 -4.57 -9.75 29.99
N ILE A 16 -3.98 -9.41 28.83
CA ILE A 16 -2.52 -9.41 28.63
C ILE A 16 -1.82 -8.46 29.62
N LYS A 17 -2.43 -7.32 29.93
CA LYS A 17 -1.89 -6.33 30.88
C LYS A 17 -2.13 -6.69 32.35
N SER A 18 -2.90 -7.73 32.67
CA SER A 18 -3.21 -8.13 34.01
C SER A 18 -1.97 -8.63 34.76
N LYS A 19 -1.83 -8.23 36.02
CA LYS A 19 -0.75 -8.71 36.91
C LYS A 19 -0.96 -10.15 37.41
N THR A 20 -2.19 -10.66 37.30
CA THR A 20 -2.54 -12.01 37.80
C THR A 20 -2.37 -13.09 36.73
N LEU A 21 -2.24 -12.74 35.46
CA LEU A 21 -2.06 -13.69 34.37
C LEU A 21 -0.57 -14.12 34.29
N ARG A 22 -0.32 -15.43 34.13
CA ARG A 22 1.04 -15.97 33.97
C ARG A 22 1.65 -15.48 32.65
N GLU A 23 2.96 -15.21 32.64
CA GLU A 23 3.67 -14.67 31.47
C GLU A 23 3.55 -15.54 30.21
N ASN A 24 3.56 -16.88 30.38
CA ASN A 24 3.33 -17.78 29.24
C ASN A 24 1.93 -17.62 28.64
N HIS A 25 0.90 -17.39 29.45
CA HIS A 25 -0.46 -17.14 28.98
C HIS A 25 -0.58 -15.78 28.30
N LYS A 26 0.09 -14.75 28.83
CA LYS A 26 0.15 -13.43 28.20
C LYS A 26 0.76 -13.53 26.80
N ARG A 27 1.87 -14.26 26.65
CA ARG A 27 2.52 -14.47 25.36
C ARG A 27 1.60 -15.18 24.38
N ILE A 28 0.92 -16.25 24.79
CA ILE A 28 -0.03 -16.98 23.95
C ILE A 28 -1.18 -16.07 23.50
N LEU A 29 -1.74 -15.27 24.41
CA LEU A 29 -2.82 -14.33 24.08
C LEU A 29 -2.34 -13.21 23.14
N SER A 30 -1.11 -12.69 23.35
CA SER A 30 -0.51 -11.72 22.44
C SER A 30 -0.32 -12.30 21.04
N ASP A 31 0.30 -13.49 20.93
CA ASP A 31 0.51 -14.16 19.64
C ASP A 31 -0.82 -14.51 18.93
N LEU A 32 -1.86 -14.83 19.71
CA LEU A 32 -3.22 -15.04 19.17
C LEU A 32 -3.82 -13.74 18.65
N LEU A 33 -3.75 -12.68 19.45
CA LEU A 33 -4.27 -11.38 19.10
C LEU A 33 -3.56 -10.81 17.87
N ASP A 34 -2.22 -10.89 17.83
CA ASP A 34 -1.41 -10.42 16.70
C ASP A 34 -1.75 -11.18 15.41
N ARG A 35 -1.87 -12.51 15.48
CA ARG A 35 -2.31 -13.33 14.32
C ARG A 35 -3.72 -12.93 13.87
N PHE A 36 -4.60 -12.68 14.82
CA PHE A 36 -5.98 -12.33 14.51
C PHE A 36 -6.09 -10.94 13.89
N ILE A 37 -5.41 -9.94 14.44
CA ILE A 37 -5.35 -8.58 13.91
C ILE A 37 -4.71 -8.62 12.52
N SER A 38 -3.61 -9.35 12.34
CA SER A 38 -2.92 -9.49 11.06
C SER A 38 -3.80 -10.14 9.97
N THR A 39 -4.67 -11.10 10.34
CA THR A 39 -5.57 -11.77 9.38
C THR A 39 -6.81 -10.97 9.03
N SER A 40 -7.12 -9.90 9.77
CA SER A 40 -8.32 -9.09 9.58
C SER A 40 -8.04 -7.63 9.19
N LEU A 41 -6.78 -7.19 9.22
CA LEU A 41 -6.46 -5.78 8.95
C LEU A 41 -6.67 -5.47 7.46
N GLU A 42 -7.70 -4.68 7.19
CA GLU A 42 -8.04 -4.15 5.87
C GLU A 42 -7.63 -2.69 5.79
N ALA A 43 -7.11 -2.28 4.65
CA ALA A 43 -6.70 -0.90 4.42
C ALA A 43 -6.97 -0.45 2.98
N ASP A 44 -7.12 0.85 2.83
CA ASP A 44 -7.18 1.53 1.54
C ASP A 44 -5.82 2.18 1.25
N LEU A 45 -5.24 1.84 0.09
CA LEU A 45 -3.99 2.37 -0.40
C LEU A 45 -4.24 3.21 -1.65
N PHE A 46 -3.96 4.50 -1.58
CA PHE A 46 -3.97 5.39 -2.75
C PHE A 46 -2.54 5.62 -3.22
N VAL A 47 -2.30 5.49 -4.52
CA VAL A 47 -0.97 5.60 -5.13
C VAL A 47 -0.99 6.47 -6.39
N ASP A 48 0.14 7.11 -6.66
CA ASP A 48 0.36 7.93 -7.85
C ASP A 48 1.84 7.94 -8.26
N GLY A 49 2.07 8.07 -9.56
CA GLY A 49 3.38 8.25 -10.15
C GLY A 49 3.43 9.49 -11.03
N ALA A 50 4.44 10.32 -10.86
CA ALA A 50 4.67 11.50 -11.68
C ALA A 50 6.04 11.43 -12.39
N SER A 51 6.13 11.92 -13.62
CA SER A 51 7.42 12.06 -14.31
C SER A 51 7.45 13.33 -15.16
N ASP A 52 8.64 13.90 -15.27
CA ASP A 52 8.98 14.95 -16.20
C ASP A 52 10.11 14.45 -17.11
N LEU A 53 9.77 14.24 -18.37
CA LEU A 53 10.71 13.71 -19.37
C LEU A 53 11.81 14.70 -19.74
N HIS A 54 11.59 16.00 -19.61
CA HIS A 54 12.58 17.03 -19.95
C HIS A 54 13.72 17.05 -18.92
N SER A 55 13.38 16.99 -17.64
CA SER A 55 14.37 16.96 -16.56
C SER A 55 14.87 15.56 -16.24
N GLY A 56 14.22 14.51 -16.76
CA GLY A 56 14.51 13.12 -16.42
C GLY A 56 14.17 12.77 -14.96
N THR A 57 13.38 13.62 -14.29
CA THR A 57 12.96 13.39 -12.91
C THR A 57 11.61 12.68 -12.86
N ALA A 58 11.41 11.88 -11.84
CA ALA A 58 10.15 11.22 -11.54
C ALA A 58 9.97 11.12 -10.02
N GLY A 59 8.76 10.80 -9.60
CA GLY A 59 8.45 10.59 -8.19
C GLY A 59 7.28 9.64 -8.04
N ILE A 60 7.26 8.92 -6.94
CA ILE A 60 6.12 8.10 -6.54
C ILE A 60 5.61 8.56 -5.20
N GLY A 61 4.31 8.48 -5.03
CA GLY A 61 3.64 8.86 -3.80
C GLY A 61 2.52 7.88 -3.47
N GLY A 62 2.24 7.75 -2.19
CA GLY A 62 1.08 6.99 -1.75
C GLY A 62 0.76 7.22 -0.30
N VAL A 63 -0.45 6.84 0.05
CA VAL A 63 -1.03 7.00 1.38
C VAL A 63 -1.85 5.77 1.73
N VAL A 64 -1.69 5.27 2.95
CA VAL A 64 -2.45 4.15 3.49
C VAL A 64 -3.44 4.67 4.53
N TYR A 65 -4.70 4.28 4.39
CA TYR A 65 -5.76 4.55 5.34
C TYR A 65 -6.24 3.24 5.99
N ILE A 66 -6.49 3.29 7.29
CA ILE A 66 -7.18 2.24 8.05
C ILE A 66 -8.37 2.92 8.73
N ASP A 67 -9.58 2.40 8.52
CA ASP A 67 -10.82 2.99 9.05
C ASP A 67 -10.95 4.49 8.70
N GLY A 68 -10.56 4.86 7.47
CA GLY A 68 -10.61 6.24 6.96
C GLY A 68 -9.58 7.19 7.57
N LYS A 69 -8.66 6.72 8.41
CA LYS A 69 -7.59 7.52 9.00
C LYS A 69 -6.27 7.28 8.29
N GLU A 70 -5.56 8.34 7.91
CA GLU A 70 -4.21 8.27 7.36
C GLU A 70 -3.25 7.69 8.42
N VAL A 71 -2.64 6.54 8.11
CA VAL A 71 -1.71 5.85 9.03
C VAL A 71 -0.26 5.98 8.60
N THR A 72 -0.01 6.07 7.30
CA THR A 72 1.34 6.31 6.76
C THR A 72 1.28 6.83 5.33
N THR A 73 2.37 7.48 4.91
CA THR A 73 2.58 7.96 3.56
C THR A 73 3.98 7.61 3.08
N PHE A 74 4.17 7.62 1.76
CA PHE A 74 5.50 7.61 1.16
C PHE A 74 5.57 8.64 0.03
N SER A 75 6.77 9.18 -0.19
CA SER A 75 7.09 10.14 -1.24
C SER A 75 8.56 9.90 -1.63
N ILE A 76 8.78 9.20 -2.75
CA ILE A 76 10.12 8.69 -3.11
C ILE A 76 10.51 9.24 -4.47
N PRO A 77 11.63 9.98 -4.56
CA PRO A 77 12.15 10.51 -5.82
C PRO A 77 12.78 9.40 -6.67
N LEU A 78 12.60 9.52 -7.98
CA LEU A 78 13.13 8.59 -8.99
C LEU A 78 13.78 9.36 -10.12
N LYS A 79 14.76 8.74 -10.83
CA LYS A 79 15.39 9.29 -12.03
C LYS A 79 15.18 8.35 -13.23
N GLY A 80 15.02 8.94 -14.42
CA GLY A 80 14.97 8.20 -15.68
C GLY A 80 13.79 7.24 -15.80
N LYS A 81 12.63 7.59 -15.19
CA LYS A 81 11.41 6.79 -15.27
C LYS A 81 10.35 7.52 -16.10
N THR A 82 9.66 6.76 -16.94
CA THR A 82 8.45 7.24 -17.60
C THR A 82 7.27 7.29 -16.63
N ASN A 83 6.22 8.02 -16.99
CA ASN A 83 5.02 8.11 -16.15
C ASN A 83 4.44 6.72 -15.82
N ASN A 84 4.29 5.87 -16.84
CA ASN A 84 3.77 4.52 -16.63
C ASN A 84 4.67 3.67 -15.70
N GLU A 85 6.00 3.82 -15.80
CA GLU A 85 6.92 3.14 -14.87
C GLU A 85 6.76 3.66 -13.43
N ALA A 86 6.62 4.98 -13.25
CA ALA A 86 6.39 5.58 -11.94
C ALA A 86 5.06 5.11 -11.33
N GLU A 87 3.99 5.06 -12.12
CA GLU A 87 2.70 4.52 -11.69
C GLU A 87 2.80 3.07 -11.19
N TYR A 88 3.46 2.19 -11.94
CA TYR A 88 3.69 0.81 -11.50
C TYR A 88 4.54 0.73 -10.23
N LEU A 89 5.59 1.54 -10.14
CA LEU A 89 6.48 1.58 -8.99
C LEU A 89 5.77 2.09 -7.73
N SER A 90 4.81 3.01 -7.88
CA SER A 90 3.99 3.48 -6.76
C SER A 90 3.13 2.37 -6.16
N VAL A 91 2.53 1.53 -7.01
CA VAL A 91 1.78 0.34 -6.56
C VAL A 91 2.70 -0.64 -5.83
N ILE A 92 3.87 -0.96 -6.42
CA ILE A 92 4.85 -1.89 -5.81
C ILE A 92 5.26 -1.40 -4.41
N GLU A 93 5.62 -0.13 -4.30
CA GLU A 93 6.07 0.41 -3.00
C GLU A 93 4.91 0.49 -2.00
N GLY A 94 3.73 0.89 -2.45
CA GLY A 94 2.54 0.93 -1.59
C GLY A 94 2.20 -0.43 -0.99
N VAL A 95 2.25 -1.50 -1.78
CA VAL A 95 2.03 -2.87 -1.29
C VAL A 95 3.10 -3.27 -0.28
N LYS A 96 4.38 -2.93 -0.53
CA LYS A 96 5.47 -3.21 0.42
C LYS A 96 5.31 -2.44 1.74
N VAL A 97 4.90 -1.18 1.68
CA VAL A 97 4.61 -0.36 2.87
C VAL A 97 3.46 -0.98 3.66
N SER A 98 2.40 -1.40 2.99
CA SER A 98 1.26 -2.08 3.62
C SER A 98 1.68 -3.40 4.28
N HIS A 99 2.58 -4.16 3.67
CA HIS A 99 3.14 -5.37 4.27
C HIS A 99 3.90 -5.09 5.57
N LYS A 100 4.70 -4.01 5.62
CA LYS A 100 5.43 -3.61 6.85
C LYS A 100 4.50 -3.25 8.00
N LEU A 101 3.26 -2.87 7.68
CA LEU A 101 2.19 -2.58 8.65
C LEU A 101 1.35 -3.82 9.03
N ASN A 102 1.74 -5.00 8.54
CA ASN A 102 1.00 -6.26 8.71
C ASN A 102 -0.43 -6.21 8.15
N ILE A 103 -0.67 -5.35 7.15
CA ILE A 103 -1.93 -5.31 6.41
C ILE A 103 -1.96 -6.51 5.48
N VAL A 104 -3.06 -7.26 5.50
CA VAL A 104 -3.22 -8.50 4.71
C VAL A 104 -4.35 -8.42 3.69
N ASN A 105 -5.29 -7.49 3.86
CA ASN A 105 -6.34 -7.18 2.91
C ASN A 105 -6.18 -5.73 2.44
N LEU A 106 -6.05 -5.51 1.13
CA LEU A 106 -5.65 -4.21 0.60
C LEU A 106 -6.53 -3.80 -0.58
N ASN A 107 -7.24 -2.69 -0.45
CA ASN A 107 -7.90 -2.02 -1.55
C ASN A 107 -6.96 -0.97 -2.12
N ILE A 108 -6.50 -1.14 -3.35
CA ILE A 108 -5.58 -0.24 -4.03
C ILE A 108 -6.36 0.65 -4.97
N PHE A 109 -6.08 1.95 -4.92
CA PHE A 109 -6.69 2.99 -5.74
C PHE A 109 -5.63 3.76 -6.51
N SER A 110 -5.81 3.91 -7.82
CA SER A 110 -4.96 4.71 -8.71
C SER A 110 -5.81 5.39 -9.76
N ASP A 111 -5.43 6.60 -10.20
CA ASP A 111 -6.05 7.29 -11.33
C ASP A 111 -5.43 6.91 -12.68
N SER A 112 -4.43 6.03 -12.69
CA SER A 112 -3.87 5.43 -13.90
C SER A 112 -4.75 4.27 -14.41
N GLN A 113 -5.74 4.59 -15.25
CA GLN A 113 -6.62 3.58 -15.85
C GLN A 113 -5.84 2.47 -16.57
N LEU A 114 -4.71 2.81 -17.21
CA LEU A 114 -3.86 1.86 -17.90
C LEU A 114 -3.30 0.81 -16.94
N VAL A 115 -2.67 1.27 -15.85
CA VAL A 115 -2.02 0.39 -14.85
C VAL A 115 -3.07 -0.48 -14.16
N VAL A 116 -4.18 0.11 -13.73
CA VAL A 116 -5.29 -0.62 -13.10
C VAL A 116 -5.80 -1.75 -14.01
N ARG A 117 -6.08 -1.45 -15.28
CA ARG A 117 -6.59 -2.45 -16.23
C ARG A 117 -5.55 -3.53 -16.59
N GLN A 118 -4.27 -3.17 -16.60
CA GLN A 118 -3.20 -4.14 -16.82
C GLN A 118 -3.02 -5.09 -15.64
N ILE A 119 -3.04 -4.59 -14.41
CA ILE A 119 -2.95 -5.42 -13.19
C ILE A 119 -4.16 -6.35 -13.08
N ASN A 120 -5.34 -5.88 -13.41
CA ASN A 120 -6.58 -6.68 -13.44
C ASN A 120 -6.67 -7.64 -14.65
N GLY A 121 -5.66 -7.70 -15.52
CA GLY A 121 -5.66 -8.58 -16.69
C GLY A 121 -6.62 -8.17 -17.82
N GLN A 122 -7.21 -6.99 -17.75
CA GLN A 122 -8.16 -6.47 -18.75
C GLN A 122 -7.45 -5.91 -19.98
N TYR A 123 -6.20 -5.45 -19.83
CA TYR A 123 -5.38 -4.94 -20.94
C TYR A 123 -4.11 -5.75 -21.12
N LYS A 124 -3.76 -6.03 -22.39
CA LYS A 124 -2.53 -6.73 -22.75
C LYS A 124 -1.29 -5.87 -22.46
N LEU A 125 -0.26 -6.50 -21.94
CA LEU A 125 1.06 -5.91 -21.72
C LEU A 125 1.87 -6.03 -23.02
N LYS A 126 2.00 -4.93 -23.76
CA LYS A 126 2.73 -4.91 -25.07
C LYS A 126 4.23 -4.60 -24.91
N ASN A 127 4.61 -3.92 -23.83
CA ASN A 127 5.98 -3.47 -23.57
C ASN A 127 6.63 -4.38 -22.51
N ASP A 128 7.85 -4.85 -22.78
CA ASP A 128 8.54 -5.78 -21.90
C ASP A 128 8.87 -5.19 -20.53
N ARG A 129 9.15 -3.88 -20.45
CA ARG A 129 9.33 -3.20 -19.16
C ARG A 129 8.06 -3.24 -18.32
N MET A 130 6.89 -3.06 -18.96
CA MET A 130 5.60 -3.15 -18.26
C MET A 130 5.29 -4.58 -17.83
N LYS A 131 5.68 -5.60 -18.60
CA LYS A 131 5.55 -7.00 -18.19
C LYS A 131 6.35 -7.27 -16.92
N ILE A 132 7.63 -6.83 -16.89
CA ILE A 132 8.50 -6.99 -15.70
C ILE A 132 7.90 -6.28 -14.48
N LEU A 133 7.37 -5.06 -14.65
CA LEU A 133 6.77 -4.31 -13.56
C LEU A 133 5.47 -4.95 -13.08
N ASN A 134 4.63 -5.42 -14.00
CA ASN A 134 3.41 -6.15 -13.67
C ASN A 134 3.71 -7.43 -12.88
N GLU A 135 4.70 -8.22 -13.32
CA GLU A 135 5.16 -9.41 -12.59
C GLU A 135 5.60 -9.06 -11.16
N LYS A 136 6.32 -7.94 -10.99
CA LYS A 136 6.73 -7.48 -9.64
C LYS A 136 5.52 -7.11 -8.78
N VAL A 137 4.53 -6.39 -9.33
CA VAL A 137 3.28 -6.09 -8.63
C VAL A 137 2.59 -7.38 -8.21
N MET A 138 2.39 -8.32 -9.14
CA MET A 138 1.73 -9.59 -8.86
C MET A 138 2.48 -10.42 -7.80
N ASN A 139 3.80 -10.38 -7.79
CA ASN A 139 4.60 -11.06 -6.77
C ASN A 139 4.45 -10.42 -5.38
N GLU A 140 4.30 -9.11 -5.28
CA GLU A 140 4.00 -8.46 -4.01
C GLU A 140 2.55 -8.75 -3.57
N LEU A 141 1.58 -8.68 -4.49
CA LEU A 141 0.17 -8.95 -4.21
C LEU A 141 -0.10 -10.40 -3.79
N LYS A 142 0.65 -11.38 -4.31
CA LYS A 142 0.56 -12.79 -3.86
C LYS A 142 0.84 -13.00 -2.38
N LYS A 143 1.51 -12.05 -1.72
CA LYS A 143 1.79 -12.10 -0.28
C LYS A 143 0.59 -11.61 0.55
N MET A 144 -0.40 -10.96 -0.08
CA MET A 144 -1.63 -10.51 0.55
C MET A 144 -2.64 -11.65 0.63
N THR A 145 -3.49 -11.64 1.66
CA THR A 145 -4.61 -12.57 1.79
C THR A 145 -5.75 -12.21 0.85
N GLY A 146 -6.01 -10.92 0.69
CA GLY A 146 -6.98 -10.36 -0.24
C GLY A 146 -6.51 -9.02 -0.78
N TRP A 147 -6.86 -8.74 -2.04
CA TRP A 147 -6.58 -7.44 -2.63
C TRP A 147 -7.55 -7.11 -3.76
N THR A 148 -7.75 -5.82 -3.97
CA THR A 148 -8.43 -5.25 -5.13
C THR A 148 -7.60 -4.11 -5.72
N VAL A 149 -7.71 -3.86 -7.04
CA VAL A 149 -7.10 -2.70 -7.70
C VAL A 149 -8.19 -1.96 -8.46
N ASN A 150 -8.44 -0.73 -8.07
CA ASN A 150 -9.56 0.08 -8.50
C ASN A 150 -9.09 1.39 -9.14
N HIS A 151 -9.72 1.76 -10.26
CA HIS A 151 -9.54 3.07 -10.84
C HIS A 151 -10.38 4.10 -10.09
N VAL A 152 -9.78 5.25 -9.80
CA VAL A 152 -10.47 6.41 -9.24
C VAL A 152 -10.22 7.65 -10.09
N GLU A 153 -11.14 8.59 -10.03
CA GLU A 153 -10.94 9.91 -10.63
C GLU A 153 -9.82 10.66 -9.91
N ARG A 154 -9.08 11.47 -10.65
CA ARG A 154 -7.93 12.24 -10.13
C ARG A 154 -8.27 13.10 -8.91
N GLU A 155 -9.49 13.64 -8.88
CA GLU A 155 -10.00 14.43 -7.76
C GLU A 155 -10.05 13.66 -6.43
N LYS A 156 -10.18 12.34 -6.52
CA LYS A 156 -10.17 11.42 -5.35
C LYS A 156 -8.77 10.94 -5.00
N ASN A 157 -7.75 11.16 -5.87
CA ASN A 157 -6.37 10.75 -5.66
C ASN A 157 -5.41 11.91 -5.28
N LYS A 158 -5.93 13.07 -4.92
CA LYS A 158 -5.14 14.30 -4.68
C LYS A 158 -4.00 14.14 -3.68
N ARG A 159 -4.18 13.30 -2.65
CA ARG A 159 -3.14 13.11 -1.63
C ARG A 159 -1.93 12.36 -2.19
N ALA A 160 -2.13 11.28 -2.93
CA ALA A 160 -1.07 10.54 -3.59
C ALA A 160 -0.42 11.37 -4.71
N ASP A 161 -1.20 12.10 -5.54
CA ASP A 161 -0.71 13.04 -6.56
C ASP A 161 0.21 14.12 -5.96
N ALA A 162 -0.17 14.70 -4.82
CA ALA A 162 0.67 15.68 -4.13
C ALA A 162 2.01 15.09 -3.68
N LEU A 163 2.00 13.85 -3.14
CA LEU A 163 3.19 13.16 -2.66
C LEU A 163 4.13 12.76 -3.82
N SER A 164 3.61 12.27 -4.95
CA SER A 164 4.40 11.93 -6.14
C SER A 164 5.09 13.15 -6.72
N LYS A 165 4.37 14.27 -6.84
CA LYS A 165 4.91 15.56 -7.31
C LYS A 165 5.93 16.16 -6.34
N GLN A 166 5.70 16.04 -5.03
CA GLN A 166 6.67 16.44 -4.01
C GLN A 166 7.99 15.68 -4.18
N ALA A 167 7.91 14.34 -4.35
CA ALA A 167 9.06 13.49 -4.60
C ALA A 167 9.81 13.91 -5.88
N MET A 168 9.10 14.10 -6.97
CA MET A 168 9.71 14.50 -8.25
C MET A 168 10.46 15.84 -8.15
N ARG A 169 9.86 16.84 -7.47
CA ARG A 169 10.47 18.17 -7.30
C ARG A 169 11.69 18.16 -6.36
N SER A 170 11.77 17.24 -5.42
CA SER A 170 12.91 17.17 -4.49
C SER A 170 14.25 16.94 -5.18
N ILE A 171 14.25 16.27 -6.33
CA ILE A 171 15.47 16.06 -7.15
C ILE A 171 15.87 17.34 -7.90
N GLN A 172 14.89 18.14 -8.35
CA GLN A 172 15.15 19.34 -9.13
C GLN A 172 15.81 20.45 -8.28
N ASN A 173 15.66 20.39 -6.96
CA ASN A 173 16.17 21.37 -6.01
C ASN A 173 17.46 20.93 -5.31
N THR A 174 18.05 19.80 -5.72
CA THR A 174 19.35 19.36 -5.18
C THR A 174 20.45 19.94 -6.06
N PRO A 175 21.34 20.80 -5.54
CA PRO A 175 22.42 21.44 -6.31
C PRO A 175 23.41 20.43 -6.88
#